data_601412c129d553f9b4fc627f52d47f90
#
_entry.id   601412c129d553f9b4fc627f52d47f90
#
_cell.length_a   1.000
_cell.length_b   1.000
_cell.length_c   1.000
_cell.angle_alpha   90.00
_cell.angle_beta   90.00
_cell.angle_gamma   90.00
#
_symmetry.space_group_name_H-M   'P 1'
#
loop_
_entity.id
_entity.type
_entity.pdbx_description
1 polymer ?
#
loop_
_entity_poly.entity_id
_entity_poly.type
_entity_poly.pdbx_seq_one_letter_code
_entity_poly.pdbx_strand_id
1 'polypeptide(L)'
;MAFLRSYSNASSGMGVAEDCRDTFVELQRKKTHRYVIFKIDEKRKQVIVEKTGDATESYDDFMASLPENDCRYAVYDFDFVTEENCQKSKIFFIAW
;
A
#
# COMPACT_ATOMS: atom_id res chain seq x y z
N MET A 1 -7.06 9.86 1.48
CA MET A 1 -5.94 9.28 0.73
C MET A 1 -6.07 9.65 -0.73
N ALA A 2 -5.22 10.57 -1.17
CA ALA A 2 -5.35 11.17 -2.51
C ALA A 2 -5.22 10.17 -3.65
N PHE A 3 -4.31 9.22 -3.51
CA PHE A 3 -4.06 8.22 -4.55
C PHE A 3 -5.34 7.43 -4.91
N LEU A 4 -5.97 6.81 -3.94
CA LEU A 4 -7.16 6.01 -4.20
C LEU A 4 -8.36 6.87 -4.60
N ARG A 5 -8.46 8.07 -4.06
CA ARG A 5 -9.52 9.00 -4.48
C ARG A 5 -9.39 9.38 -5.94
N SER A 6 -8.18 9.66 -6.39
CA SER A 6 -7.95 10.00 -7.79
C SER A 6 -8.43 8.91 -8.72
N TYR A 7 -8.12 7.66 -8.38
CA TYR A 7 -8.56 6.54 -9.21
C TYR A 7 -10.07 6.35 -9.19
N SER A 8 -10.69 6.49 -8.03
CA SER A 8 -12.15 6.33 -7.94
C SER A 8 -12.92 7.41 -8.68
N ASN A 9 -12.30 8.59 -8.88
CA ASN A 9 -12.92 9.71 -9.56
C ASN A 9 -12.45 9.87 -11.01
N ALA A 10 -11.55 9.02 -11.47
CA ALA A 10 -11.02 9.12 -12.81
C ALA A 10 -12.07 8.73 -13.85
N SER A 11 -12.22 9.56 -14.86
CA SER A 11 -13.14 9.28 -15.97
C SER A 11 -12.56 8.30 -16.98
N SER A 12 -11.34 7.81 -16.75
CA SER A 12 -10.64 6.89 -17.63
C SER A 12 -11.18 5.46 -17.63
N GLY A 13 -12.12 5.16 -16.74
CA GLY A 13 -12.63 3.81 -16.59
C GLY A 13 -11.83 2.94 -15.64
N MET A 14 -10.80 3.50 -15.03
CA MET A 14 -10.00 2.77 -14.02
C MET A 14 -10.72 2.81 -12.69
N GLY A 15 -10.93 1.65 -12.09
CA GLY A 15 -11.54 1.53 -10.77
C GLY A 15 -10.57 1.04 -9.73
N VAL A 16 -11.04 0.95 -8.51
CA VAL A 16 -10.29 0.38 -7.38
C VAL A 16 -11.12 -0.76 -6.80
N ALA A 17 -10.52 -1.94 -6.70
CA ALA A 17 -11.20 -3.09 -6.13
C ALA A 17 -11.55 -2.83 -4.65
N GLU A 18 -12.68 -3.35 -4.21
CA GLU A 18 -13.16 -3.14 -2.84
C GLU A 18 -12.15 -3.54 -1.77
N ASP A 19 -11.46 -4.64 -1.99
CA ASP A 19 -10.49 -5.15 -1.03
C ASP A 19 -9.28 -4.24 -0.84
N CYS A 20 -8.98 -3.37 -1.80
CA CYS A 20 -7.89 -2.40 -1.66
C CYS A 20 -8.14 -1.47 -0.49
N ARG A 21 -9.36 -0.99 -0.36
CA ARG A 21 -9.74 -0.09 0.73
C ARG A 21 -9.69 -0.80 2.07
N ASP A 22 -10.26 -1.99 2.13
CA ASP A 22 -10.29 -2.78 3.35
C ASP A 22 -8.88 -3.14 3.82
N THR A 23 -8.03 -3.54 2.89
CA THR A 23 -6.65 -3.89 3.19
C THR A 23 -5.86 -2.69 3.70
N PHE A 24 -6.07 -1.51 3.11
CA PHE A 24 -5.44 -0.29 3.59
C PHE A 24 -5.87 0.05 5.01
N VAL A 25 -7.16 -0.07 5.29
CA VAL A 25 -7.69 0.19 6.63
C VAL A 25 -7.10 -0.77 7.65
N GLU A 26 -6.94 -2.04 7.28
CA GLU A 26 -6.30 -3.02 8.15
C GLU A 26 -4.86 -2.65 8.46
N LEU A 27 -4.11 -2.19 7.46
CA LEU A 27 -2.74 -1.73 7.67
C LEU A 27 -2.71 -0.52 8.59
N GLN A 28 -3.57 0.45 8.34
CA GLN A 28 -3.56 1.71 9.06
C GLN A 28 -4.04 1.59 10.50
N ARG A 29 -5.13 0.86 10.71
CA ARG A 29 -5.81 0.79 12.01
C ARG A 29 -5.43 -0.41 12.84
N LYS A 30 -5.38 -1.59 12.22
CA LYS A 30 -5.12 -2.84 12.93
C LYS A 30 -3.65 -3.20 13.00
N LYS A 31 -2.83 -2.57 12.16
CA LYS A 31 -1.38 -2.83 12.12
C LYS A 31 -1.05 -4.30 11.85
N THR A 32 -1.93 -4.98 11.13
CA THR A 32 -1.72 -6.39 10.78
C THR A 32 -0.77 -6.57 9.62
N HIS A 33 -0.56 -5.52 8.83
CA HIS A 33 0.33 -5.54 7.68
C HIS A 33 1.41 -4.47 7.83
N ARG A 34 2.62 -4.77 7.40
CA ARG A 34 3.70 -3.80 7.31
C ARG A 34 3.59 -2.98 6.03
N TYR A 35 3.16 -3.63 4.95
CA TYR A 35 3.01 -2.96 3.66
C TYR A 35 1.92 -3.65 2.83
N VAL A 36 1.44 -2.93 1.84
CA VAL A 36 0.51 -3.47 0.85
C VAL A 36 1.01 -3.01 -0.52
N ILE A 37 1.12 -3.94 -1.44
CA ILE A 37 1.52 -3.65 -2.82
C ILE A 37 0.29 -3.79 -3.70
N PHE A 38 0.03 -2.75 -4.50
CA PHE A 38 -1.08 -2.70 -5.43
C PHE A 38 -0.55 -2.75 -6.86
N LYS A 39 -1.30 -3.36 -7.73
CA LYS A 39 -1.01 -3.32 -9.15
C LYS A 39 -2.27 -3.02 -9.95
N ILE A 40 -2.10 -2.65 -11.21
CA ILE A 40 -3.22 -2.42 -12.11
C ILE A 40 -3.53 -3.71 -12.85
N ASP A 41 -4.78 -4.16 -12.72
CA ASP A 41 -5.29 -5.28 -13.51
C ASP A 41 -5.85 -4.69 -14.80
N GLU A 42 -5.10 -4.82 -15.88
CA GLU A 42 -5.47 -4.22 -17.15
C GLU A 42 -6.72 -4.81 -17.76
N LYS A 43 -6.99 -6.08 -17.51
CA LYS A 43 -8.17 -6.75 -18.05
C LYS A 43 -9.46 -6.22 -17.43
N ARG A 44 -9.42 -5.97 -16.13
CA ARG A 44 -10.58 -5.47 -15.38
C ARG A 44 -10.56 -3.96 -15.24
N LYS A 45 -9.48 -3.32 -15.63
CA LYS A 45 -9.26 -1.88 -15.51
C LYS A 45 -9.47 -1.40 -14.09
N GLN A 46 -8.80 -2.05 -13.15
CA GLN A 46 -8.88 -1.65 -11.75
C GLN A 46 -7.57 -1.93 -11.02
N VAL A 47 -7.38 -1.16 -9.94
CA VAL A 47 -6.28 -1.38 -9.00
C VAL A 47 -6.67 -2.51 -8.08
N ILE A 48 -5.79 -3.48 -7.91
CA ILE A 48 -6.01 -4.63 -7.04
C ILE A 48 -4.85 -4.79 -6.07
N VAL A 49 -5.10 -5.50 -4.98
CA VAL A 49 -4.03 -5.88 -4.03
C VAL A 49 -3.26 -7.05 -4.64
N GLU A 50 -1.96 -6.86 -4.80
CA GLU A 50 -1.09 -7.95 -5.26
C GLU A 50 -0.54 -8.75 -4.09
N LYS A 51 -0.06 -8.04 -3.05
CA LYS A 51 0.61 -8.68 -1.93
C LYS A 51 0.49 -7.82 -0.69
N THR A 52 0.40 -8.48 0.46
CA THR A 52 0.52 -7.81 1.76
C THR A 52 1.74 -8.38 2.47
N GLY A 53 2.41 -7.54 3.25
CA GLY A 53 3.52 -7.96 4.08
C GLY A 53 3.11 -8.04 5.53
N ASP A 54 3.54 -9.11 6.21
CA ASP A 54 3.29 -9.30 7.62
C ASP A 54 3.94 -8.17 8.43
N ALA A 55 3.37 -7.84 9.58
CA ALA A 55 3.89 -6.81 10.47
C ALA A 55 5.33 -7.09 10.92
N THR A 56 5.79 -8.33 10.84
CA THR A 56 7.16 -8.71 11.20
C THR A 56 8.16 -8.59 10.07
N GLU A 57 7.70 -8.34 8.83
CA GLU A 57 8.60 -8.20 7.69
C GLU A 57 9.36 -6.88 7.72
N SER A 58 10.57 -6.91 7.17
CA SER A 58 11.44 -5.74 7.11
C SER A 58 11.23 -4.92 5.85
N TYR A 59 11.87 -3.76 5.80
CA TYR A 59 11.90 -2.94 4.59
C TYR A 59 12.59 -3.68 3.44
N ASP A 60 13.61 -4.48 3.74
CA ASP A 60 14.30 -5.27 2.72
C ASP A 60 13.35 -6.30 2.10
N ASP A 61 12.50 -6.91 2.90
CA ASP A 61 11.48 -7.84 2.40
C ASP A 61 10.52 -7.13 1.46
N PHE A 62 10.14 -5.91 1.80
CA PHE A 62 9.28 -5.09 0.98
C PHE A 62 9.93 -4.79 -0.37
N MET A 63 11.18 -4.32 -0.35
CA MET A 63 11.90 -4.00 -1.58
C MET A 63 12.08 -5.23 -2.47
N ALA A 64 12.36 -6.38 -1.87
CA ALA A 64 12.50 -7.63 -2.61
C ALA A 64 11.20 -8.10 -3.26
N SER A 65 10.07 -7.62 -2.78
CA SER A 65 8.76 -7.97 -3.34
C SER A 65 8.38 -7.12 -4.55
N LEU A 66 9.12 -6.05 -4.83
CA LEU A 66 8.82 -5.16 -5.94
C LEU A 66 9.51 -5.65 -7.22
N PRO A 67 8.82 -5.61 -8.38
CA PRO A 67 9.42 -6.04 -9.64
C PRO A 67 10.42 -5.01 -10.16
N GLU A 68 11.40 -5.47 -10.95
CA GLU A 68 12.39 -4.59 -11.53
C GLU A 68 11.85 -3.76 -12.71
N ASN A 69 10.99 -4.35 -13.51
CA ASN A 69 10.60 -3.79 -14.80
C ASN A 69 9.10 -3.60 -14.95
N ASP A 70 8.40 -3.35 -13.86
CA ASP A 70 6.96 -3.16 -13.91
C ASP A 70 6.54 -2.11 -12.91
N CYS A 71 5.37 -1.53 -13.14
CA CYS A 71 4.83 -0.49 -12.28
C CYS A 71 4.06 -1.08 -11.11
N ARG A 72 4.26 -0.53 -9.93
CA ARG A 72 3.50 -0.88 -8.74
C ARG A 72 3.24 0.35 -7.91
N TYR A 73 2.24 0.26 -7.08
CA TYR A 73 1.95 1.27 -6.05
C TYR A 73 1.95 0.56 -4.71
N ALA A 74 2.42 1.24 -3.69
CA ALA A 74 2.52 0.61 -2.38
C ALA A 74 2.24 1.59 -1.27
N VAL A 75 1.78 1.06 -0.14
CA VAL A 75 1.74 1.80 1.12
C VAL A 75 2.59 1.03 2.12
N TYR A 76 3.39 1.76 2.87
CA TYR A 76 4.29 1.20 3.87
C TYR A 76 4.06 1.88 5.20
N ASP A 77 3.88 1.09 6.26
CA ASP A 77 3.69 1.59 7.61
C ASP A 77 5.02 1.56 8.34
N PHE A 78 5.62 2.72 8.49
CA PHE A 78 6.93 2.88 9.13
C PHE A 78 6.76 3.23 10.60
N ASP A 79 7.23 2.37 11.48
CA ASP A 79 7.22 2.60 12.92
C ASP A 79 8.55 3.20 13.37
N PHE A 80 8.49 4.18 14.24
CA PHE A 80 9.68 4.81 14.77
C PHE A 80 9.45 5.30 16.20
N VAL A 81 10.56 5.54 16.90
CA VAL A 81 10.53 6.04 18.27
C VAL A 81 11.16 7.43 18.27
N THR A 82 10.46 8.39 18.85
CA THR A 82 10.96 9.76 18.95
C THR A 82 11.96 9.89 20.08
N GLU A 83 12.66 11.05 20.14
CA GLU A 83 13.59 11.35 21.22
C GLU A 83 12.93 11.33 22.60
N GLU A 84 11.62 11.61 22.65
CA GLU A 84 10.84 11.58 23.88
C GLU A 84 10.39 10.17 24.24
N ASN A 85 10.90 9.17 23.55
CA ASN A 85 10.56 7.76 23.73
C ASN A 85 9.08 7.46 23.44
N CYS A 86 8.47 8.22 22.53
CA CYS A 86 7.10 7.98 22.06
C CYS A 86 7.14 7.14 20.80
N GLN A 87 6.39 6.05 20.80
CA GLN A 87 6.26 5.23 19.60
C GLN A 87 5.25 5.87 18.64
N LYS A 88 5.68 6.05 17.41
CA LYS A 88 4.85 6.66 16.36
C LYS A 88 4.95 5.85 15.07
N SER A 89 3.99 6.08 14.19
CA SER A 89 4.01 5.47 12.86
C SER A 89 3.69 6.50 11.80
N LYS A 90 4.20 6.27 10.60
CA LYS A 90 3.95 7.13 9.46
C LYS A 90 3.70 6.27 8.22
N ILE A 91 2.66 6.60 7.47
CA ILE A 91 2.29 5.88 6.26
C ILE A 91 2.96 6.57 5.07
N PHE A 92 3.73 5.81 4.32
CA PHE A 92 4.35 6.29 3.07
C PHE A 92 3.59 5.72 1.88
N PHE A 93 3.34 6.56 0.90
CA PHE A 93 2.77 6.17 -0.37
C PHE A 93 3.89 6.13 -1.41
N ILE A 94 4.04 5.01 -2.07
CA ILE A 94 5.18 4.76 -2.96
C ILE A 94 4.68 4.44 -4.36
N ALA A 95 5.21 5.16 -5.35
CA ALA A 95 5.03 4.84 -6.75
C ALA A 95 6.33 4.21 -7.25
N TRP A 96 6.23 2.99 -7.73
CA TRP A 96 7.40 2.22 -8.14
C TRP A 96 7.57 2.17 -9.66
#